data_f3c73fb523348b3bf709e97323017071
#
_entry.id   f3c73fb523348b3bf709e97323017071
#
_cell.length_a   1.000
_cell.length_b   1.000
_cell.length_c   1.000
_cell.angle_alpha   90.00
_cell.angle_beta   90.00
_cell.angle_gamma   90.00
#
_symmetry.space_group_name_H-M   'P 1'
#
loop_
_entity.id
_entity.type
_entity.pdbx_description
1 polymer ?
#
loop_
_entity_poly.entity_id
_entity_poly.type
_entity_poly.pdbx_seq_one_letter_code
_entity_poly.pdbx_strand_id
1 'polypeptide(L)'
;AQNLSAALGDFAAKFQSAPDKLHELEMRLTRTLVNRMVELRQALDAAPINIGALPATLRSRQIAKDGRAMVTVKPKADLTDRTALAEFVAEVRSIAPEAAGSPVTILEAGRVVVAAFVQAALWAFIAIALLVLAITRSLREIGLIFAPLLVAASLTMTVSVLADLPFNFANVIVLPLLFGLGIASAIHIVMREKSADTGAMATSTPRAVVFSALTTIGSFASISLSGHPGTASMGVLLTIAITLTLVSTLTVLPALIAVFPVGKRA
;
A
#
# COMPACT_ATOMS: atom_id res chain seq x y z
N ALA A 1 1.19 29.16 -36.39
CA ALA A 1 0.96 30.43 -37.08
C ALA A 1 0.61 30.20 -38.54
N GLN A 2 1.37 29.43 -39.32
CA GLN A 2 1.13 29.21 -40.77
C GLN A 2 -0.23 28.56 -41.06
N ASN A 3 -0.66 27.56 -40.31
CA ASN A 3 -1.95 26.89 -40.48
C ASN A 3 -3.15 27.83 -40.18
N LEU A 4 -2.98 28.76 -39.24
CA LEU A 4 -4.03 29.73 -38.92
C LEU A 4 -4.16 30.81 -40.01
N SER A 5 -3.04 31.29 -40.56
CA SER A 5 -3.07 32.29 -41.65
C SER A 5 -3.66 31.72 -42.94
N ALA A 6 -3.35 30.46 -43.28
CA ALA A 6 -3.96 29.77 -44.41
C ALA A 6 -5.47 29.58 -44.20
N ALA A 7 -5.91 29.13 -43.06
CA ALA A 7 -7.33 28.93 -42.72
C ALA A 7 -8.11 30.27 -42.75
N LEU A 8 -7.51 31.36 -42.28
CA LEU A 8 -8.11 32.71 -42.35
C LEU A 8 -8.15 33.24 -43.77
N GLY A 9 -7.14 32.96 -44.60
CA GLY A 9 -7.13 33.30 -46.03
C GLY A 9 -8.25 32.60 -46.82
N ASP A 10 -8.40 31.29 -46.61
CA ASP A 10 -9.46 30.48 -47.22
C ASP A 10 -10.86 30.93 -46.78
N PHE A 11 -11.01 31.25 -45.50
CA PHE A 11 -12.26 31.80 -44.98
C PHE A 11 -12.60 33.18 -45.62
N ALA A 12 -11.65 34.08 -45.65
CA ALA A 12 -11.81 35.39 -46.25
C ALA A 12 -12.20 35.28 -47.73
N ALA A 13 -11.53 34.40 -48.50
CA ALA A 13 -11.85 34.18 -49.92
C ALA A 13 -13.26 33.60 -50.14
N LYS A 14 -13.67 32.68 -49.25
CA LYS A 14 -14.98 32.00 -49.35
C LYS A 14 -16.17 32.89 -48.97
N PHE A 15 -15.95 33.89 -48.12
CA PHE A 15 -17.02 34.73 -47.57
C PHE A 15 -16.89 36.23 -47.96
N GLN A 16 -16.15 36.55 -49.02
CA GLN A 16 -16.02 37.94 -49.51
C GLN A 16 -17.37 38.64 -49.79
N SER A 17 -18.41 37.85 -50.09
CA SER A 17 -19.76 38.39 -50.39
C SER A 17 -20.68 38.37 -49.17
N ALA A 18 -20.20 38.04 -47.97
CA ALA A 18 -21.01 37.92 -46.77
C ALA A 18 -20.36 38.69 -45.59
N PRO A 19 -20.46 40.01 -45.55
CA PRO A 19 -19.85 40.88 -44.56
C PRO A 19 -20.26 40.53 -43.12
N ASP A 20 -21.49 40.06 -42.92
CA ASP A 20 -21.98 39.65 -41.60
C ASP A 20 -21.19 38.47 -40.99
N LYS A 21 -20.75 37.55 -41.85
CA LYS A 21 -19.94 36.40 -41.39
C LYS A 21 -18.50 36.77 -41.04
N LEU A 22 -17.96 37.75 -41.77
CA LEU A 22 -16.64 38.32 -41.47
C LEU A 22 -16.68 39.07 -40.13
N HIS A 23 -17.73 39.84 -39.90
CA HIS A 23 -17.92 40.54 -38.63
C HIS A 23 -18.15 39.55 -37.45
N GLU A 24 -18.90 38.48 -37.68
CA GLU A 24 -19.06 37.42 -36.67
C GLU A 24 -17.71 36.73 -36.32
N LEU A 25 -16.87 36.46 -37.32
CA LEU A 25 -15.53 35.91 -37.10
C LEU A 25 -14.64 36.89 -36.32
N GLU A 26 -14.66 38.16 -36.71
CA GLU A 26 -13.92 39.21 -36.00
C GLU A 26 -14.36 39.30 -34.54
N MET A 27 -15.66 39.31 -34.25
CA MET A 27 -16.19 39.32 -32.91
C MET A 27 -15.79 38.09 -32.12
N ARG A 28 -15.79 36.89 -32.72
CA ARG A 28 -15.36 35.65 -32.06
C ARG A 28 -13.86 35.64 -31.75
N LEU A 29 -13.04 36.19 -32.66
CA LEU A 29 -11.58 36.26 -32.47
C LEU A 29 -11.16 37.35 -31.49
N THR A 30 -11.86 38.51 -31.52
CA THR A 30 -11.47 39.68 -30.70
C THR A 30 -12.12 39.68 -29.30
N ARG A 31 -13.27 39.03 -29.12
CA ARG A 31 -14.00 38.99 -27.84
C ARG A 31 -13.16 38.50 -26.67
N THR A 32 -12.34 37.49 -26.91
CA THR A 32 -11.43 36.94 -25.89
C THR A 32 -10.23 37.86 -25.65
N LEU A 33 -9.78 38.60 -26.69
CA LEU A 33 -8.63 39.50 -26.61
C LEU A 33 -8.89 40.66 -25.64
N VAL A 34 -10.07 41.28 -25.72
CA VAL A 34 -10.46 42.40 -24.84
C VAL A 34 -10.43 41.94 -23.37
N ASN A 35 -11.01 40.79 -23.08
CA ASN A 35 -11.00 40.24 -21.70
C ASN A 35 -9.58 39.94 -21.23
N ARG A 36 -8.74 39.37 -22.09
CA ARG A 36 -7.34 39.09 -21.76
C ARG A 36 -6.51 40.36 -21.56
N MET A 37 -6.78 41.41 -22.31
CA MET A 37 -6.15 42.71 -22.13
C MET A 37 -6.56 43.37 -20.80
N VAL A 38 -7.82 43.24 -20.42
CA VAL A 38 -8.30 43.74 -19.11
C VAL A 38 -7.66 42.93 -17.95
N GLU A 39 -7.60 41.61 -18.05
CA GLU A 39 -6.92 40.75 -17.07
C GLU A 39 -5.42 41.09 -16.97
N LEU A 40 -4.75 41.27 -18.11
CA LEU A 40 -3.34 41.66 -18.16
C LEU A 40 -3.12 43.05 -17.51
N ARG A 41 -3.98 44.02 -17.82
CA ARG A 41 -3.90 45.35 -17.23
C ARG A 41 -4.11 45.29 -15.69
N GLN A 42 -5.09 44.51 -15.24
CA GLN A 42 -5.31 44.29 -13.80
C GLN A 42 -4.14 43.59 -13.11
N ALA A 43 -3.48 42.63 -13.81
CA ALA A 43 -2.28 41.96 -13.30
C ALA A 43 -1.04 42.91 -13.24
N LEU A 44 -0.95 43.89 -14.18
CA LEU A 44 0.13 44.88 -14.21
C LEU A 44 -0.10 46.02 -13.18
N ASP A 45 -1.35 46.33 -12.85
CA ASP A 45 -1.73 47.30 -11.82
C ASP A 45 -1.75 46.68 -10.42
N ALA A 46 -1.01 45.60 -10.20
CA ALA A 46 -0.94 44.93 -8.91
C ALA A 46 -0.44 45.87 -7.81
N ALA A 47 -1.33 46.31 -6.96
CA ALA A 47 -0.96 47.06 -5.76
C ALA A 47 -0.17 46.17 -4.77
N PRO A 48 0.77 46.73 -3.97
CA PRO A 48 1.46 45.98 -2.98
C PRO A 48 0.47 45.28 -2.03
N ILE A 49 0.58 43.95 -1.96
CA ILE A 49 -0.34 43.12 -1.17
C ILE A 49 -0.04 43.35 0.31
N ASN A 50 -0.96 43.98 1.02
CA ASN A 50 -0.94 44.10 2.48
C ASN A 50 -1.67 42.93 3.12
N ILE A 51 -1.18 42.41 4.23
CA ILE A 51 -1.83 41.34 5.02
C ILE A 51 -3.28 41.66 5.33
N GLY A 52 -3.61 42.95 5.57
CA GLY A 52 -4.97 43.41 5.80
C GLY A 52 -5.92 43.33 4.59
N ALA A 53 -5.37 43.36 3.37
CA ALA A 53 -6.13 43.28 2.11
C ALA A 53 -6.41 41.83 1.67
N LEU A 54 -5.81 40.83 2.33
CA LEU A 54 -6.03 39.42 2.03
C LEU A 54 -7.48 39.00 2.39
N PRO A 55 -8.17 38.23 1.54
CA PRO A 55 -9.43 37.60 1.88
C PRO A 55 -9.32 36.80 3.21
N ALA A 56 -10.35 36.87 4.02
CA ALA A 56 -10.36 36.23 5.34
C ALA A 56 -10.02 34.74 5.28
N THR A 57 -10.43 34.05 4.22
CA THR A 57 -10.13 32.63 3.97
C THR A 57 -8.64 32.35 3.73
N LEU A 58 -7.92 33.23 3.05
CA LEU A 58 -6.47 33.11 2.84
C LEU A 58 -5.72 33.49 4.12
N ARG A 59 -6.16 34.57 4.78
CA ARG A 59 -5.55 35.04 6.03
C ARG A 59 -5.64 33.98 7.12
N SER A 60 -6.81 33.34 7.29
CA SER A 60 -6.99 32.30 8.31
C SER A 60 -6.20 31.01 8.06
N ARG A 61 -5.75 30.77 6.83
CA ARG A 61 -4.87 29.65 6.49
C ARG A 61 -3.40 29.91 6.76
N GLN A 62 -2.98 31.17 6.76
CA GLN A 62 -1.58 31.55 6.87
C GLN A 62 -1.23 32.19 8.24
N ILE A 63 -2.24 32.75 8.90
CA ILE A 63 -2.07 33.44 10.17
C ILE A 63 -3.09 32.91 11.17
N ALA A 64 -2.61 32.41 12.30
CA ALA A 64 -3.45 31.95 13.39
C ALA A 64 -4.14 33.15 14.08
N LYS A 65 -5.18 32.87 14.88
CA LYS A 65 -5.94 33.91 15.60
C LYS A 65 -5.07 34.72 16.58
N ASP A 66 -4.00 34.14 17.06
CA ASP A 66 -3.01 34.75 17.98
C ASP A 66 -1.89 35.52 17.25
N GLY A 67 -1.98 35.65 15.91
CA GLY A 67 -1.02 36.41 15.09
C GLY A 67 0.20 35.61 14.62
N ARG A 68 0.34 34.35 15.00
CA ARG A 68 1.45 33.51 14.51
C ARG A 68 1.26 33.17 13.03
N ALA A 69 2.33 33.35 12.24
CA ALA A 69 2.35 32.99 10.84
C ALA A 69 2.70 31.51 10.65
N MET A 70 2.12 30.89 9.61
CA MET A 70 2.49 29.55 9.21
C MET A 70 3.85 29.57 8.52
N VAL A 71 4.80 28.83 9.06
CA VAL A 71 6.12 28.61 8.45
C VAL A 71 6.11 27.26 7.74
N THR A 72 6.41 27.27 6.44
CA THR A 72 6.49 26.04 5.65
C THR A 72 7.95 25.69 5.40
N VAL A 73 8.38 24.55 5.93
CA VAL A 73 9.72 23.99 5.69
C VAL A 73 9.65 23.02 4.54
N LYS A 74 10.49 23.23 3.52
CA LYS A 74 10.56 22.35 2.34
C LYS A 74 11.83 21.51 2.41
N PRO A 75 11.74 20.18 2.18
CA PRO A 75 12.91 19.32 2.12
C PRO A 75 13.76 19.64 0.88
N LYS A 76 15.08 19.45 0.97
CA LYS A 76 16.01 19.48 -0.17
C LYS A 76 16.12 18.11 -0.83
N ALA A 77 16.02 17.03 -0.03
CA ALA A 77 16.12 15.66 -0.49
C ALA A 77 14.75 15.12 -0.98
N ASP A 78 14.78 14.08 -1.77
CA ASP A 78 13.58 13.32 -2.13
C ASP A 78 13.10 12.52 -0.91
N LEU A 79 11.89 12.81 -0.44
CA LEU A 79 11.28 12.12 0.71
C LEU A 79 10.62 10.78 0.34
N THR A 80 10.77 10.31 -0.89
CA THR A 80 10.40 8.95 -1.29
C THR A 80 11.30 7.93 -0.57
N ASP A 81 12.56 8.30 -0.30
CA ASP A 81 13.44 7.53 0.56
C ASP A 81 13.03 7.68 2.04
N ARG A 82 12.82 6.52 2.68
CA ARG A 82 12.40 6.45 4.09
C ARG A 82 13.45 7.01 5.05
N THR A 83 14.72 6.88 4.74
CA THR A 83 15.81 7.39 5.56
C THR A 83 15.82 8.91 5.51
N ALA A 84 15.79 9.49 4.31
CA ALA A 84 15.71 10.93 4.10
C ALA A 84 14.45 11.54 4.75
N LEU A 85 13.30 10.84 4.67
CA LEU A 85 12.07 11.25 5.34
C LEU A 85 12.24 11.29 6.87
N ALA A 86 12.84 10.26 7.45
CA ALA A 86 13.04 10.18 8.90
C ALA A 86 14.02 11.24 9.41
N GLU A 87 15.11 11.47 8.69
CA GLU A 87 16.09 12.51 9.01
C GLU A 87 15.48 13.92 8.93
N PHE A 88 14.76 14.21 7.84
CA PHE A 88 14.08 15.49 7.67
C PHE A 88 13.08 15.76 8.81
N VAL A 89 12.25 14.77 9.18
CA VAL A 89 11.28 14.92 10.27
C VAL A 89 12.00 15.10 11.62
N ALA A 90 13.09 14.37 11.87
CA ALA A 90 13.87 14.48 13.10
C ALA A 90 14.51 15.88 13.21
N GLU A 91 15.12 16.38 12.12
CA GLU A 91 15.73 17.70 12.07
C GLU A 91 14.71 18.81 12.33
N VAL A 92 13.58 18.79 11.62
CA VAL A 92 12.51 19.78 11.82
C VAL A 92 11.96 19.76 13.24
N ARG A 93 11.71 18.57 13.79
CA ARG A 93 11.18 18.43 15.17
C ARG A 93 12.18 18.78 16.26
N SER A 94 13.47 18.73 15.98
CA SER A 94 14.50 19.20 16.93
C SER A 94 14.38 20.69 17.20
N ILE A 95 13.90 21.47 16.22
CA ILE A 95 13.72 22.93 16.30
C ILE A 95 12.27 23.28 16.65
N ALA A 96 11.31 22.57 16.06
CA ALA A 96 9.89 22.76 16.24
C ALA A 96 9.18 21.44 16.58
N PRO A 97 9.11 21.05 17.87
CA PRO A 97 8.53 19.76 18.29
C PRO A 97 7.08 19.55 17.85
N GLU A 98 6.32 20.64 17.71
CA GLU A 98 4.90 20.62 17.29
C GLU A 98 4.73 20.70 15.77
N ALA A 99 5.83 20.62 14.99
CA ALA A 99 5.74 20.64 13.53
C ALA A 99 4.82 19.52 13.02
N ALA A 100 3.89 19.88 12.15
CA ALA A 100 2.91 19.01 11.54
C ALA A 100 2.98 19.12 10.02
N GLY A 101 2.51 18.10 9.31
CA GLY A 101 2.47 18.08 7.85
C GLY A 101 2.61 16.68 7.30
N SER A 102 2.49 16.55 5.97
CA SER A 102 2.50 15.25 5.30
C SER A 102 3.72 14.37 5.66
N PRO A 103 4.96 14.88 5.71
CA PRO A 103 6.11 14.05 6.06
C PRO A 103 5.99 13.44 7.46
N VAL A 104 5.59 14.24 8.44
CA VAL A 104 5.39 13.79 9.83
C VAL A 104 4.28 12.76 9.90
N THR A 105 3.14 13.05 9.25
CA THR A 105 1.99 12.14 9.24
C THR A 105 2.32 10.80 8.58
N ILE A 106 3.02 10.80 7.46
CA ILE A 106 3.44 9.56 6.77
C ILE A 106 4.37 8.73 7.65
N LEU A 107 5.36 9.36 8.30
CA LEU A 107 6.30 8.66 9.16
C LEU A 107 5.61 8.05 10.40
N GLU A 108 4.78 8.84 11.09
CA GLU A 108 4.09 8.38 12.31
C GLU A 108 3.00 7.36 12.00
N ALA A 109 2.20 7.58 10.94
CA ALA A 109 1.22 6.61 10.48
C ALA A 109 1.88 5.28 10.12
N GLY A 110 3.02 5.32 9.42
CA GLY A 110 3.79 4.12 9.11
C GLY A 110 4.23 3.36 10.36
N ARG A 111 4.71 4.05 11.38
CA ARG A 111 5.11 3.44 12.67
C ARG A 111 3.93 2.81 13.39
N VAL A 112 2.81 3.53 13.49
CA VAL A 112 1.60 3.05 14.18
C VAL A 112 1.03 1.83 13.48
N VAL A 113 0.94 1.86 12.15
CA VAL A 113 0.42 0.75 11.35
C VAL A 113 1.30 -0.49 11.49
N VAL A 114 2.63 -0.36 11.35
CA VAL A 114 3.56 -1.49 11.51
C VAL A 114 3.45 -2.07 12.93
N ALA A 115 3.46 -1.23 13.96
CA ALA A 115 3.31 -1.69 15.35
C ALA A 115 1.98 -2.42 15.58
N ALA A 116 0.87 -1.89 15.04
CA ALA A 116 -0.44 -2.52 15.14
C ALA A 116 -0.48 -3.91 14.46
N PHE A 117 0.13 -4.06 13.28
CA PHE A 117 0.19 -5.36 12.60
C PHE A 117 1.10 -6.37 13.30
N VAL A 118 2.24 -5.93 13.84
CA VAL A 118 3.10 -6.80 14.67
C VAL A 118 2.36 -7.26 15.92
N GLN A 119 1.66 -6.34 16.59
CA GLN A 119 0.83 -6.68 17.75
C GLN A 119 -0.31 -7.63 17.37
N ALA A 120 -0.99 -7.40 16.24
CA ALA A 120 -2.04 -8.29 15.74
C ALA A 120 -1.50 -9.68 15.41
N ALA A 121 -0.32 -9.79 14.79
CA ALA A 121 0.33 -11.06 14.49
C ALA A 121 0.66 -11.83 15.80
N LEU A 122 1.16 -11.13 16.82
CA LEU A 122 1.45 -11.73 18.13
C LEU A 122 0.18 -12.25 18.81
N TRP A 123 -0.88 -11.45 18.85
CA TRP A 123 -2.16 -11.88 19.41
C TRP A 123 -2.78 -13.04 18.64
N ALA A 124 -2.71 -13.00 17.29
CA ALA A 124 -3.15 -14.11 16.46
C ALA A 124 -2.36 -15.39 16.77
N PHE A 125 -1.03 -15.29 16.87
CA PHE A 125 -0.17 -16.41 17.26
C PHE A 125 -0.57 -17.03 18.61
N ILE A 126 -0.76 -16.19 19.62
CA ILE A 126 -1.16 -16.63 20.98
C ILE A 126 -2.55 -17.26 20.94
N ALA A 127 -3.53 -16.61 20.31
CA ALA A 127 -4.90 -17.11 20.23
C ALA A 127 -4.98 -18.47 19.51
N ILE A 128 -4.24 -18.61 18.41
CA ILE A 128 -4.18 -19.86 17.66
C ILE A 128 -3.46 -20.94 18.46
N ALA A 129 -2.35 -20.61 19.13
CA ALA A 129 -1.63 -21.57 20.01
C ALA A 129 -2.55 -22.09 21.12
N LEU A 130 -3.32 -21.20 21.76
CA LEU A 130 -4.29 -21.58 22.79
C LEU A 130 -5.41 -22.45 22.24
N LEU A 131 -5.94 -22.12 21.05
CA LEU A 131 -6.98 -22.91 20.37
C LEU A 131 -6.46 -24.31 20.04
N VAL A 132 -5.27 -24.41 19.45
CA VAL A 132 -4.64 -25.70 19.13
C VAL A 132 -4.38 -26.47 20.41
N LEU A 133 -3.88 -25.84 21.48
CA LEU A 133 -3.68 -26.48 22.78
C LEU A 133 -4.99 -27.03 23.36
N ALA A 134 -6.08 -26.27 23.28
CA ALA A 134 -7.39 -26.70 23.76
C ALA A 134 -7.92 -27.94 23.02
N ILE A 135 -7.67 -28.02 21.71
CA ILE A 135 -8.12 -29.12 20.85
C ILE A 135 -7.20 -30.35 21.01
N THR A 136 -5.90 -30.13 20.98
CA THR A 136 -4.91 -31.23 20.91
C THR A 136 -4.41 -31.65 22.27
N ARG A 137 -4.42 -30.74 23.26
CA ARG A 137 -3.86 -30.91 24.62
C ARG A 137 -2.39 -31.35 24.62
N SER A 138 -1.64 -30.94 23.57
CA SER A 138 -0.27 -31.35 23.35
C SER A 138 0.59 -30.19 22.87
N LEU A 139 1.55 -29.76 23.67
CA LEU A 139 2.51 -28.71 23.28
C LEU A 139 3.36 -29.13 22.07
N ARG A 140 3.61 -30.43 21.91
CA ARG A 140 4.34 -30.98 20.79
C ARG A 140 3.60 -30.73 19.46
N GLU A 141 2.29 -30.91 19.44
CA GLU A 141 1.47 -30.67 18.24
C GLU A 141 1.42 -29.19 17.89
N ILE A 142 1.43 -28.30 18.88
CA ILE A 142 1.60 -26.86 18.64
C ILE A 142 2.91 -26.61 17.91
N GLY A 143 4.02 -27.16 18.39
CA GLY A 143 5.33 -27.04 17.75
C GLY A 143 5.33 -27.55 16.31
N LEU A 144 4.73 -28.72 16.05
CA LEU A 144 4.60 -29.28 14.70
C LEU A 144 3.79 -28.39 13.76
N ILE A 145 2.68 -27.81 14.23
CA ILE A 145 1.81 -26.95 13.44
C ILE A 145 2.49 -25.60 13.13
N PHE A 146 3.19 -25.02 14.10
CA PHE A 146 3.81 -23.71 13.93
C PHE A 146 5.17 -23.76 13.21
N ALA A 147 5.92 -24.85 13.29
CA ALA A 147 7.25 -24.95 12.67
C ALA A 147 7.24 -24.62 11.15
N PRO A 148 6.39 -25.24 10.31
CA PRO A 148 6.35 -24.91 8.88
C PRO A 148 5.95 -23.46 8.62
N LEU A 149 5.11 -22.85 9.47
CA LEU A 149 4.72 -21.45 9.34
C LEU A 149 5.87 -20.49 9.67
N LEU A 150 6.65 -20.80 10.71
CA LEU A 150 7.83 -20.00 11.06
C LEU A 150 8.89 -20.10 9.97
N VAL A 151 9.10 -21.29 9.40
CA VAL A 151 9.99 -21.45 8.23
C VAL A 151 9.47 -20.64 7.05
N ALA A 152 8.18 -20.70 6.73
CA ALA A 152 7.58 -19.94 5.66
C ALA A 152 7.71 -18.42 5.88
N ALA A 153 7.49 -17.95 7.12
CA ALA A 153 7.65 -16.54 7.47
C ALA A 153 9.11 -16.08 7.29
N SER A 154 10.08 -16.87 7.77
CA SER A 154 11.50 -16.58 7.60
C SER A 154 11.91 -16.56 6.13
N LEU A 155 11.46 -17.52 5.33
CA LEU A 155 11.71 -17.56 3.90
C LEU A 155 11.05 -16.38 3.18
N THR A 156 9.83 -15.98 3.58
CA THR A 156 9.15 -14.81 3.00
C THR A 156 9.94 -13.53 3.27
N MET A 157 10.45 -13.36 4.49
CA MET A 157 11.33 -12.23 4.81
C MET A 157 12.62 -12.25 3.99
N THR A 158 13.23 -13.44 3.85
CA THR A 158 14.45 -13.60 3.04
C THR A 158 14.20 -13.23 1.58
N VAL A 159 13.11 -13.74 0.99
CA VAL A 159 12.75 -13.42 -0.41
C VAL A 159 12.41 -11.95 -0.56
N SER A 160 11.72 -11.33 0.40
CA SER A 160 11.43 -9.89 0.40
C SER A 160 12.72 -9.04 0.31
N VAL A 161 13.75 -9.42 1.07
CA VAL A 161 15.05 -8.72 1.03
C VAL A 161 15.80 -8.98 -0.29
N LEU A 162 15.86 -10.24 -0.73
CA LEU A 162 16.61 -10.62 -1.95
C LEU A 162 15.97 -10.09 -3.24
N ALA A 163 14.64 -9.94 -3.25
CA ALA A 163 13.89 -9.44 -4.41
C ALA A 163 13.66 -7.91 -4.36
N ASP A 164 14.28 -7.21 -3.40
CA ASP A 164 14.08 -5.77 -3.18
C ASP A 164 12.60 -5.37 -3.07
N LEU A 165 11.83 -6.18 -2.33
CA LEU A 165 10.41 -5.95 -2.03
C LEU A 165 10.25 -5.48 -0.57
N PRO A 166 10.55 -4.22 -0.26
CA PRO A 166 10.58 -3.74 1.12
C PRO A 166 9.20 -3.79 1.77
N PHE A 167 9.18 -4.17 3.04
CA PHE A 167 7.97 -4.06 3.84
C PHE A 167 7.58 -2.59 4.02
N ASN A 168 6.32 -2.30 3.73
CA ASN A 168 5.71 -0.99 3.90
C ASN A 168 4.36 -1.14 4.63
N PHE A 169 3.73 -0.02 4.97
CA PHE A 169 2.46 -0.05 5.69
C PHE A 169 1.30 -0.67 4.89
N ALA A 170 1.41 -0.81 3.57
CA ALA A 170 0.38 -1.47 2.75
C ALA A 170 0.54 -2.99 2.74
N ASN A 171 1.78 -3.51 2.76
CA ASN A 171 2.05 -4.95 2.64
C ASN A 171 2.41 -5.65 3.97
N VAL A 172 2.60 -4.92 5.07
CA VAL A 172 2.91 -5.50 6.39
C VAL A 172 1.82 -6.46 6.91
N ILE A 173 0.59 -6.33 6.42
CA ILE A 173 -0.53 -7.25 6.69
C ILE A 173 -0.23 -8.72 6.28
N VAL A 174 0.77 -8.94 5.43
CA VAL A 174 1.18 -10.28 4.99
C VAL A 174 1.52 -11.19 6.16
N LEU A 175 2.18 -10.67 7.21
CA LEU A 175 2.60 -11.47 8.37
C LEU A 175 1.42 -12.08 9.16
N PRO A 176 0.44 -11.30 9.66
CA PRO A 176 -0.70 -11.89 10.34
C PRO A 176 -1.56 -12.77 9.42
N LEU A 177 -1.69 -12.43 8.13
CA LEU A 177 -2.42 -13.25 7.17
C LEU A 177 -1.74 -14.59 6.90
N LEU A 178 -0.39 -14.63 6.81
CA LEU A 178 0.36 -15.87 6.66
C LEU A 178 0.05 -16.83 7.81
N PHE A 179 0.06 -16.36 9.05
CA PHE A 179 -0.29 -17.18 10.20
C PHE A 179 -1.75 -17.62 10.16
N GLY A 180 -2.70 -16.72 9.89
CA GLY A 180 -4.12 -17.03 9.87
C GLY A 180 -4.51 -18.03 8.77
N LEU A 181 -4.02 -17.85 7.54
CA LEU A 181 -4.34 -18.72 6.41
C LEU A 181 -3.53 -20.02 6.39
N GLY A 182 -2.24 -19.93 6.77
CA GLY A 182 -1.34 -21.08 6.71
C GLY A 182 -1.64 -22.15 7.76
N ILE A 183 -2.10 -21.73 8.94
CA ILE A 183 -2.29 -22.66 10.06
C ILE A 183 -3.35 -23.71 9.78
N ALA A 184 -4.42 -23.37 9.06
CA ALA A 184 -5.50 -24.29 8.74
C ALA A 184 -4.97 -25.55 8.01
N SER A 185 -4.07 -25.35 7.05
CA SER A 185 -3.45 -26.43 6.28
C SER A 185 -2.61 -27.37 7.17
N ALA A 186 -1.83 -26.81 8.09
CA ALA A 186 -1.02 -27.59 9.03
C ALA A 186 -1.89 -28.37 10.02
N ILE A 187 -2.96 -27.74 10.56
CA ILE A 187 -3.93 -28.41 11.45
C ILE A 187 -4.58 -29.58 10.72
N HIS A 188 -5.05 -29.41 9.48
CA HIS A 188 -5.67 -30.48 8.72
C HIS A 188 -4.76 -31.69 8.54
N ILE A 189 -3.48 -31.48 8.22
CA ILE A 189 -2.50 -32.57 8.08
C ILE A 189 -2.24 -33.25 9.41
N VAL A 190 -2.01 -32.52 10.51
CA VAL A 190 -1.74 -33.09 11.83
C VAL A 190 -2.96 -33.86 12.35
N MET A 191 -4.16 -33.30 12.20
CA MET A 191 -5.39 -33.99 12.64
C MET A 191 -5.66 -35.24 11.80
N ARG A 192 -5.36 -35.20 10.50
CA ARG A 192 -5.48 -36.38 9.64
C ARG A 192 -4.48 -37.46 10.00
N GLU A 193 -3.25 -37.08 10.37
CA GLU A 193 -2.22 -38.02 10.84
C GLU A 193 -2.69 -38.81 12.07
N LYS A 194 -3.39 -38.14 13.00
CA LYS A 194 -3.96 -38.78 14.20
C LYS A 194 -5.04 -39.81 13.91
N SER A 195 -5.78 -39.63 12.81
CA SER A 195 -6.97 -40.45 12.49
C SER A 195 -6.76 -41.45 11.35
N ALA A 196 -5.64 -41.36 10.61
CA ALA A 196 -5.39 -42.22 9.47
C ALA A 196 -4.43 -43.37 9.84
N ASP A 197 -4.80 -44.60 9.43
CA ASP A 197 -3.94 -45.76 9.61
C ASP A 197 -2.71 -45.75 8.68
N THR A 198 -2.83 -45.14 7.51
CA THR A 198 -1.82 -45.12 6.44
C THR A 198 -0.97 -43.83 6.44
N GLY A 199 -1.16 -42.93 7.44
CA GLY A 199 -0.53 -41.61 7.47
C GLY A 199 -1.25 -40.56 6.62
N ALA A 200 -1.16 -39.27 7.02
CA ALA A 200 -1.89 -38.17 6.40
C ALA A 200 -1.53 -37.97 4.92
N MET A 201 -0.26 -38.17 4.57
CA MET A 201 0.26 -37.93 3.22
C MET A 201 -0.25 -38.94 2.18
N ALA A 202 -0.68 -40.14 2.60
CA ALA A 202 -1.30 -41.14 1.74
C ALA A 202 -2.80 -40.92 1.49
N THR A 203 -3.39 -39.92 2.13
CA THR A 203 -4.84 -39.60 2.03
C THR A 203 -5.12 -38.52 0.97
N SER A 204 -6.38 -38.12 0.82
CA SER A 204 -6.79 -37.00 -0.03
C SER A 204 -6.48 -35.62 0.58
N THR A 205 -6.09 -35.55 1.86
CA THR A 205 -5.88 -34.30 2.59
C THR A 205 -4.79 -33.41 1.96
N PRO A 206 -3.60 -33.89 1.57
CA PRO A 206 -2.62 -33.05 0.88
C PRO A 206 -3.12 -32.45 -0.43
N ARG A 207 -3.90 -33.19 -1.21
CA ARG A 207 -4.53 -32.67 -2.44
C ARG A 207 -5.50 -31.55 -2.14
N ALA A 208 -6.34 -31.69 -1.12
CA ALA A 208 -7.27 -30.63 -0.69
C ALA A 208 -6.51 -29.38 -0.23
N VAL A 209 -5.42 -29.54 0.53
CA VAL A 209 -4.56 -28.43 0.95
C VAL A 209 -3.94 -27.72 -0.26
N VAL A 210 -3.42 -28.46 -1.25
CA VAL A 210 -2.87 -27.89 -2.48
C VAL A 210 -3.92 -27.09 -3.24
N PHE A 211 -5.11 -27.65 -3.50
CA PHE A 211 -6.17 -26.94 -4.22
C PHE A 211 -6.65 -25.68 -3.48
N SER A 212 -6.81 -25.77 -2.16
CA SER A 212 -7.17 -24.60 -1.33
C SER A 212 -6.09 -23.53 -1.39
N ALA A 213 -4.84 -23.89 -1.29
CA ALA A 213 -3.73 -22.93 -1.40
C ALA A 213 -3.64 -22.33 -2.81
N LEU A 214 -3.80 -23.12 -3.89
CA LEU A 214 -3.77 -22.63 -5.27
C LEU A 214 -4.88 -21.62 -5.55
N THR A 215 -6.09 -21.81 -5.03
CA THR A 215 -7.17 -20.81 -5.16
C THR A 215 -6.83 -19.52 -4.45
N THR A 216 -6.22 -19.61 -3.28
CA THR A 216 -5.78 -18.45 -2.51
C THR A 216 -4.61 -17.73 -3.19
N ILE A 217 -3.63 -18.47 -3.69
CA ILE A 217 -2.51 -17.95 -4.50
C ILE A 217 -3.05 -17.21 -5.73
N GLY A 218 -3.97 -17.81 -6.48
CA GLY A 218 -4.59 -17.19 -7.66
C GLY A 218 -5.32 -15.89 -7.31
N SER A 219 -6.03 -15.86 -6.18
CA SER A 219 -6.72 -14.66 -5.70
C SER A 219 -5.75 -13.53 -5.38
N PHE A 220 -4.67 -13.79 -4.64
CA PHE A 220 -3.68 -12.76 -4.31
C PHE A 220 -2.78 -12.40 -5.49
N ALA A 221 -2.47 -13.36 -6.38
CA ALA A 221 -1.76 -13.07 -7.61
C ALA A 221 -2.52 -12.10 -8.51
N SER A 222 -3.86 -12.16 -8.54
CA SER A 222 -4.66 -11.18 -9.29
C SER A 222 -4.53 -9.76 -8.72
N ILE A 223 -4.36 -9.62 -7.41
CA ILE A 223 -4.15 -8.32 -6.74
C ILE A 223 -2.80 -7.71 -7.13
N SER A 224 -1.79 -8.53 -7.44
CA SER A 224 -0.48 -8.05 -7.89
C SER A 224 -0.52 -7.27 -9.21
N LEU A 225 -1.59 -7.46 -10.00
CA LEU A 225 -1.82 -6.74 -11.26
C LEU A 225 -2.46 -5.35 -11.06
N SER A 226 -2.68 -4.93 -9.81
CA SER A 226 -3.24 -3.62 -9.50
C SER A 226 -2.34 -2.49 -9.99
N GLY A 227 -2.95 -1.44 -10.57
CA GLY A 227 -2.23 -0.21 -10.93
C GLY A 227 -1.74 0.62 -9.72
N HIS A 228 -2.16 0.27 -8.49
CA HIS A 228 -1.72 0.97 -7.28
C HIS A 228 -0.50 0.24 -6.67
N PRO A 229 0.68 0.89 -6.56
CA PRO A 229 1.93 0.24 -6.14
C PRO A 229 1.84 -0.51 -4.80
N GLY A 230 1.20 0.09 -3.79
CA GLY A 230 1.04 -0.54 -2.47
C GLY A 230 0.18 -1.81 -2.52
N THR A 231 -0.90 -1.79 -3.29
CA THR A 231 -1.80 -2.95 -3.47
C THR A 231 -1.10 -4.04 -4.27
N ALA A 232 -0.39 -3.69 -5.33
CA ALA A 232 0.41 -4.63 -6.12
C ALA A 232 1.50 -5.31 -5.27
N SER A 233 2.26 -4.54 -4.49
CA SER A 233 3.28 -5.04 -3.56
C SER A 233 2.69 -6.02 -2.53
N MET A 234 1.51 -5.71 -1.98
CA MET A 234 0.81 -6.61 -1.07
C MET A 234 0.43 -7.92 -1.76
N GLY A 235 -0.12 -7.85 -2.99
CA GLY A 235 -0.49 -9.03 -3.78
C GLY A 235 0.70 -9.92 -4.07
N VAL A 236 1.83 -9.36 -4.48
CA VAL A 236 3.09 -10.10 -4.73
C VAL A 236 3.57 -10.80 -3.47
N LEU A 237 3.72 -10.07 -2.37
CA LEU A 237 4.23 -10.64 -1.11
C LEU A 237 3.29 -11.72 -0.53
N LEU A 238 1.96 -11.55 -0.61
CA LEU A 238 1.00 -12.57 -0.19
C LEU A 238 1.08 -13.82 -1.05
N THR A 239 1.21 -13.67 -2.36
CA THR A 239 1.40 -14.79 -3.29
C THR A 239 2.64 -15.60 -2.93
N ILE A 240 3.78 -14.93 -2.70
CA ILE A 240 5.04 -15.55 -2.27
C ILE A 240 4.86 -16.23 -0.91
N ALA A 241 4.30 -15.52 0.07
CA ALA A 241 4.12 -16.02 1.43
C ALA A 241 3.26 -17.29 1.49
N ILE A 242 2.14 -17.32 0.76
CA ILE A 242 1.25 -18.49 0.74
C ILE A 242 1.87 -19.65 -0.04
N THR A 243 2.60 -19.36 -1.13
CA THR A 243 3.36 -20.39 -1.86
C THR A 243 4.41 -21.04 -0.97
N LEU A 244 5.20 -20.24 -0.25
CA LEU A 244 6.21 -20.73 0.69
C LEU A 244 5.58 -21.47 1.86
N THR A 245 4.41 -21.02 2.33
CA THR A 245 3.64 -21.72 3.38
C THR A 245 3.17 -23.09 2.90
N LEU A 246 2.65 -23.19 1.68
CA LEU A 246 2.25 -24.46 1.09
C LEU A 246 3.44 -25.42 0.97
N VAL A 247 4.55 -24.95 0.41
CA VAL A 247 5.78 -25.75 0.27
C VAL A 247 6.28 -26.21 1.63
N SER A 248 6.40 -25.29 2.60
CA SER A 248 6.85 -25.64 3.95
C SER A 248 5.92 -26.63 4.65
N THR A 249 4.59 -26.45 4.49
CA THR A 249 3.61 -27.36 5.08
C THR A 249 3.68 -28.77 4.46
N LEU A 250 3.96 -28.89 3.17
CA LEU A 250 4.03 -30.19 2.50
C LEU A 250 5.40 -30.87 2.61
N THR A 251 6.45 -30.14 2.98
CA THR A 251 7.82 -30.70 3.09
C THR A 251 8.28 -30.77 4.53
N VAL A 252 8.26 -29.65 5.27
CA VAL A 252 8.76 -29.55 6.64
C VAL A 252 7.87 -30.29 7.62
N LEU A 253 6.53 -30.14 7.50
CA LEU A 253 5.62 -30.79 8.44
C LEU A 253 5.69 -32.34 8.39
N PRO A 254 5.65 -33.01 7.22
CA PRO A 254 5.80 -34.46 7.18
C PRO A 254 7.18 -34.93 7.66
N ALA A 255 8.24 -34.20 7.36
CA ALA A 255 9.58 -34.51 7.87
C ALA A 255 9.64 -34.43 9.40
N LEU A 256 9.00 -33.40 9.98
CA LEU A 256 8.91 -33.26 11.44
C LEU A 256 8.04 -34.36 12.07
N ILE A 257 6.92 -34.75 11.44
CA ILE A 257 6.07 -35.85 11.92
C ILE A 257 6.82 -37.18 11.89
N ALA A 258 7.68 -37.42 10.89
CA ALA A 258 8.50 -38.63 10.83
C ALA A 258 9.51 -38.73 12.00
N VAL A 259 10.10 -37.58 12.41
CA VAL A 259 11.03 -37.52 13.55
C VAL A 259 10.28 -37.47 14.89
N PHE A 260 9.16 -36.79 14.89
CA PHE A 260 8.33 -36.56 16.07
C PHE A 260 6.92 -37.09 15.86
N PRO A 261 6.66 -38.40 15.94
CA PRO A 261 5.36 -38.96 15.61
C PRO A 261 4.23 -38.36 16.47
N VAL A 262 3.11 -38.08 15.81
CA VAL A 262 1.88 -37.63 16.49
C VAL A 262 1.23 -38.79 17.19
N GLY A 263 0.79 -38.59 18.45
CA GLY A 263 0.08 -39.64 19.20
C GLY A 263 -1.24 -39.98 18.48
N LYS A 264 -1.42 -41.27 18.12
CA LYS A 264 -2.69 -41.74 17.58
C LYS A 264 -3.80 -41.57 18.65
N ARG A 265 -4.98 -41.13 18.22
CA ARG A 265 -6.16 -41.18 19.08
C ARG A 265 -6.48 -42.65 19.34
N ALA A 266 -6.45 -43.07 20.61
CA ALA A 266 -6.99 -44.35 21.05
C ALA A 266 -8.51 -44.39 20.80
#